data_d562aae11799fcf1af7c9f792553f98a
#
_entry.id   d562aae11799fcf1af7c9f792553f98a
#
_cell.length_a   1.000
_cell.length_b   1.000
_cell.length_c   1.000
_cell.angle_alpha   90.00
_cell.angle_beta   90.00
_cell.angle_gamma   90.00
#
_symmetry.space_group_name_H-M   'P 1'
#
loop_
_entity.id
_entity.type
_entity.pdbx_description
1 polymer ?
#
loop_
_entity_poly.entity_id
_entity_poly.type
_entity_poly.pdbx_seq_one_letter_code
_entity_poly.pdbx_strand_id
1 'polypeptide(L)'
;MIIKRNIMLIGSMGSGKSHFGRNLAERKGWQFVDTDRVLESRFGLPIAEIFKKIGEKAFRRAEMDVLKKVCLYHEAVISVGGNFPIEHRTLKVLKKYSYIIGLTSCFKLHI
;
A
#
# COMPACT_ATOMS: atom_id res chain seq x y z
N MET A 1 11.33 -15.02 15.79
CA MET A 1 11.12 -15.16 14.32
C MET A 1 9.97 -14.28 13.87
N ILE A 2 10.18 -13.52 12.80
CA ILE A 2 9.14 -12.68 12.23
C ILE A 2 8.46 -13.46 11.11
N ILE A 3 7.15 -13.62 11.20
CA ILE A 3 6.34 -14.31 10.21
C ILE A 3 5.65 -13.27 9.35
N LYS A 4 5.80 -13.40 8.03
CA LYS A 4 5.08 -12.53 7.09
C LYS A 4 3.60 -12.85 7.13
N ARG A 5 2.78 -11.85 7.35
CA ARG A 5 1.36 -12.03 7.65
C ARG A 5 0.40 -11.38 6.66
N ASN A 6 0.94 -10.68 5.66
CA ASN A 6 0.11 -10.03 4.65
C ASN A 6 0.85 -9.91 3.32
N ILE A 7 0.12 -9.48 2.30
CA ILE A 7 0.66 -9.26 0.96
C ILE A 7 0.49 -7.79 0.64
N MET A 8 1.57 -7.16 0.22
CA MET A 8 1.56 -5.73 -0.13
C MET A 8 1.82 -5.57 -1.62
N LEU A 9 0.89 -4.91 -2.30
CA LEU A 9 0.97 -4.68 -3.74
C LEU A 9 1.45 -3.26 -4.01
N ILE A 10 2.52 -3.14 -4.77
CA ILE A 10 3.04 -1.85 -5.19
C ILE A 10 2.99 -1.77 -6.73
N GLY A 11 2.97 -0.58 -7.25
CA GLY A 11 2.91 -0.36 -8.69
C GLY A 11 2.28 0.97 -9.02
N SER A 12 2.39 1.36 -10.29
CA SER A 12 1.86 2.63 -10.75
C SER A 12 0.34 2.59 -10.92
N MET A 13 -0.25 3.76 -11.03
CA MET A 13 -1.67 3.88 -11.39
C MET A 13 -1.87 3.23 -12.76
N GLY A 14 -3.03 2.57 -12.92
CA GLY A 14 -3.34 1.87 -14.15
C GLY A 14 -2.73 0.48 -14.26
N SER A 15 -2.01 0.01 -13.24
CA SER A 15 -1.44 -1.33 -13.23
C SER A 15 -2.45 -2.42 -12.85
N GLY A 16 -3.66 -2.03 -12.44
CA GLY A 16 -4.66 -2.99 -12.00
C GLY A 16 -4.49 -3.45 -10.56
N LYS A 17 -3.71 -2.73 -9.78
CA LYS A 17 -3.37 -3.04 -8.39
C LYS A 17 -4.59 -3.33 -7.51
N SER A 18 -5.56 -2.40 -7.53
CA SER A 18 -6.76 -2.54 -6.70
C SER A 18 -7.63 -3.71 -7.12
N HIS A 19 -7.80 -3.89 -8.43
CA HIS A 19 -8.58 -4.99 -8.96
C HIS A 19 -7.95 -6.34 -8.60
N PHE A 20 -6.65 -6.46 -8.84
CA PHE A 20 -5.89 -7.66 -8.51
C PHE A 20 -5.94 -7.94 -7.00
N GLY A 21 -5.77 -6.90 -6.20
CA GLY A 21 -5.74 -7.03 -4.75
C GLY A 21 -7.08 -7.46 -4.16
N ARG A 22 -8.17 -6.89 -4.67
CA ARG A 22 -9.51 -7.28 -4.21
C ARG A 22 -9.82 -8.75 -4.53
N ASN A 23 -9.46 -9.19 -5.74
CA ASN A 23 -9.66 -10.58 -6.13
C ASN A 23 -8.82 -11.54 -5.28
N LEU A 24 -7.58 -11.17 -5.03
CA LEU A 24 -6.69 -11.98 -4.22
C LEU A 24 -7.20 -12.09 -2.78
N ALA A 25 -7.62 -10.97 -2.21
CA ALA A 25 -8.16 -10.95 -0.85
C ALA A 25 -9.40 -11.82 -0.74
N GLU A 26 -10.29 -11.74 -1.72
CA GLU A 26 -11.50 -12.54 -1.74
C GLU A 26 -11.19 -14.03 -1.78
N ARG A 27 -10.24 -14.43 -2.63
CA ARG A 27 -9.86 -15.84 -2.76
C ARG A 27 -9.26 -16.40 -1.48
N LYS A 28 -8.52 -15.57 -0.74
CA LYS A 28 -7.88 -15.99 0.50
C LYS A 28 -8.78 -15.85 1.73
N GLY A 29 -9.91 -15.17 1.58
CA GLY A 29 -10.75 -14.85 2.74
C GLY A 29 -10.10 -13.82 3.64
N TRP A 30 -9.26 -12.95 3.07
CA TRP A 30 -8.54 -11.89 3.78
C TRP A 30 -9.20 -10.55 3.55
N GLN A 31 -8.86 -9.57 4.40
CA GLN A 31 -9.33 -8.20 4.18
C GLN A 31 -8.51 -7.54 3.08
N PHE A 32 -9.13 -6.59 2.39
CA PHE A 32 -8.46 -5.74 1.42
C PHE A 32 -8.28 -4.36 2.02
N VAL A 33 -7.05 -3.81 1.93
CA VAL A 33 -6.71 -2.50 2.45
C VAL A 33 -6.10 -1.66 1.34
N ASP A 34 -6.68 -0.47 1.12
CA ASP A 34 -6.15 0.52 0.18
C ASP A 34 -5.58 1.66 1.01
N THR A 35 -4.27 1.91 0.91
CA THR A 35 -3.61 2.92 1.75
C THR A 35 -4.10 4.33 1.48
N ASP A 36 -4.50 4.64 0.24
CA ASP A 36 -5.09 5.95 -0.06
C ASP A 36 -6.40 6.15 0.69
N ARG A 37 -7.21 5.10 0.77
CA ARG A 37 -8.47 5.17 1.53
C ARG A 37 -8.23 5.35 3.02
N VAL A 38 -7.19 4.72 3.54
CA VAL A 38 -6.82 4.90 4.95
C VAL A 38 -6.43 6.35 5.21
N LEU A 39 -5.64 6.95 4.31
CA LEU A 39 -5.27 8.36 4.41
C LEU A 39 -6.49 9.27 4.34
N GLU A 40 -7.37 9.05 3.37
CA GLU A 40 -8.58 9.85 3.21
C GLU A 40 -9.45 9.77 4.46
N SER A 41 -9.56 8.59 5.04
CA SER A 41 -10.33 8.39 6.26
C SER A 41 -9.72 9.16 7.44
N ARG A 42 -8.39 9.14 7.52
CA ARG A 42 -7.67 9.82 8.61
C ARG A 42 -7.82 11.33 8.56
N PHE A 43 -7.76 11.92 7.37
CA PHE A 43 -7.84 13.37 7.20
C PHE A 43 -9.23 13.89 6.91
N GLY A 44 -10.15 13.01 6.53
CA GLY A 44 -11.50 13.40 6.16
C GLY A 44 -11.59 14.15 4.84
N LEU A 45 -10.60 13.96 3.94
CA LEU A 45 -10.48 14.67 2.68
C LEU A 45 -10.01 13.73 1.57
N PRO A 46 -10.34 14.04 0.30
CA PRO A 46 -9.76 13.31 -0.83
C PRO A 46 -8.24 13.50 -0.88
N ILE A 47 -7.53 12.53 -1.46
CA ILE A 47 -6.07 12.55 -1.55
C ILE A 47 -5.53 13.87 -2.12
N ALA A 48 -6.11 14.32 -3.24
CA ALA A 48 -5.66 15.56 -3.87
C ALA A 48 -5.76 16.77 -2.94
N GLU A 49 -6.82 16.82 -2.14
CA GLU A 49 -7.04 17.91 -1.19
C GLU A 49 -6.08 17.83 -0.01
N ILE A 50 -5.78 16.61 0.45
CA ILE A 50 -4.80 16.41 1.52
C ILE A 50 -3.44 16.94 1.06
N PHE A 51 -3.02 16.54 -0.14
CA PHE A 51 -1.74 16.95 -0.71
C PHE A 51 -1.62 18.47 -0.79
N LYS A 52 -2.66 19.15 -1.28
CA LYS A 52 -2.68 20.59 -1.37
C LYS A 52 -2.61 21.26 -0.01
N LYS A 53 -3.28 20.67 0.99
CA LYS A 53 -3.38 21.28 2.31
C LYS A 53 -2.11 21.18 3.14
N ILE A 54 -1.47 20.01 3.15
CA ILE A 54 -0.31 19.78 4.01
C ILE A 54 1.02 19.83 3.27
N GLY A 55 1.02 19.79 1.94
CA GLY A 55 2.22 19.83 1.12
C GLY A 55 2.87 18.47 0.94
N GLU A 56 3.82 18.40 0.01
CA GLU A 56 4.45 17.15 -0.37
C GLU A 56 5.16 16.44 0.77
N LYS A 57 5.98 17.18 1.51
CA LYS A 57 6.80 16.61 2.56
C LYS A 57 5.97 15.96 3.67
N ALA A 58 4.95 16.67 4.15
CA ALA A 58 4.07 16.14 5.18
C ALA A 58 3.22 15.01 4.64
N PHE A 59 2.82 15.09 3.37
CA PHE A 59 2.05 14.03 2.72
C PHE A 59 2.85 12.72 2.64
N ARG A 60 4.12 12.80 2.22
CA ARG A 60 5.00 11.62 2.16
C ARG A 60 5.19 10.99 3.53
N ARG A 61 5.32 11.82 4.56
CA ARG A 61 5.44 11.34 5.93
C ARG A 61 4.17 10.60 6.36
N ALA A 62 3.01 11.15 6.03
CA ALA A 62 1.73 10.51 6.36
C ALA A 62 1.58 9.17 5.65
N GLU A 63 2.01 9.09 4.38
CA GLU A 63 2.00 7.83 3.64
C GLU A 63 2.86 6.77 4.31
N MET A 64 4.07 7.17 4.75
CA MET A 64 4.97 6.25 5.44
C MET A 64 4.37 5.75 6.75
N ASP A 65 3.71 6.64 7.49
CA ASP A 65 3.06 6.25 8.74
C ASP A 65 1.98 5.20 8.51
N VAL A 66 1.19 5.37 7.45
CA VAL A 66 0.17 4.41 7.09
C VAL A 66 0.80 3.06 6.72
N LEU A 67 1.84 3.08 5.89
CA LEU A 67 2.52 1.85 5.49
C LEU A 67 3.07 1.07 6.67
N LYS A 68 3.71 1.76 7.60
CA LYS A 68 4.27 1.12 8.79
C LYS A 68 3.19 0.53 9.69
N LYS A 69 2.02 1.13 9.68
CA LYS A 69 0.90 0.63 10.47
C LYS A 69 0.26 -0.59 9.82
N VAL A 70 -0.06 -0.49 8.53
CA VAL A 70 -0.79 -1.56 7.84
C VAL A 70 0.07 -2.80 7.59
N CYS A 71 1.40 -2.65 7.53
CA CYS A 71 2.28 -3.81 7.35
C CYS A 71 2.22 -4.77 8.53
N LEU A 72 1.65 -4.36 9.63
CA LEU A 72 1.47 -5.21 10.81
C LEU A 72 0.13 -5.95 10.81
N TYR A 73 -0.75 -5.68 9.86
CA TYR A 73 -2.05 -6.34 9.78
C TYR A 73 -1.88 -7.82 9.46
N HIS A 74 -2.78 -8.63 10.03
CA HIS A 74 -2.83 -10.07 9.74
C HIS A 74 -3.83 -10.34 8.62
N GLU A 75 -3.49 -11.29 7.76
CA GLU A 75 -4.41 -11.77 6.73
C GLU A 75 -5.05 -10.62 5.95
N ALA A 76 -4.19 -9.79 5.37
CA ALA A 76 -4.60 -8.63 4.59
C ALA A 76 -3.87 -8.57 3.26
N VAL A 77 -4.56 -8.10 2.24
CA VAL A 77 -3.95 -7.72 0.96
C VAL A 77 -3.98 -6.21 0.95
N ILE A 78 -2.80 -5.60 0.88
CA ILE A 78 -2.63 -4.15 0.99
C ILE A 78 -2.23 -3.59 -0.36
N SER A 79 -3.04 -2.66 -0.89
CA SER A 79 -2.72 -1.95 -2.13
C SER A 79 -2.13 -0.59 -1.75
N VAL A 80 -0.87 -0.38 -2.11
CA VAL A 80 -0.17 0.87 -1.81
C VAL A 80 -0.52 1.90 -2.89
N GLY A 81 -1.12 3.00 -2.46
CA GLY A 81 -1.51 4.06 -3.39
C GLY A 81 -0.35 4.93 -3.83
N GLY A 82 -0.61 5.73 -4.86
CA GLY A 82 0.35 6.70 -5.36
C GLY A 82 1.41 6.11 -6.27
N ASN A 83 2.25 6.99 -6.79
CA ASN A 83 3.32 6.67 -7.73
C ASN A 83 4.68 7.09 -7.20
N PHE A 84 4.82 7.18 -5.89
CA PHE A 84 6.11 7.57 -5.35
C PHE A 84 6.96 6.33 -5.08
N PRO A 85 8.26 6.43 -5.25
CA PRO A 85 9.13 5.31 -4.93
C PRO A 85 9.22 5.15 -3.41
N ILE A 86 9.14 3.91 -2.96
CA ILE A 86 9.32 3.60 -1.54
C ILE A 86 10.83 3.57 -1.28
N GLU A 87 11.27 4.31 -0.28
CA GLU A 87 12.68 4.34 0.08
C GLU A 87 13.17 2.93 0.41
N HIS A 88 14.40 2.64 0.01
CA HIS A 88 15.01 1.35 0.24
C HIS A 88 14.98 0.94 1.72
N ARG A 89 15.23 1.90 2.61
CA ARG A 89 15.22 1.69 4.05
C ARG A 89 13.83 1.26 4.53
N THR A 90 12.79 1.93 4.04
CA THR A 90 11.41 1.60 4.39
C THR A 90 11.02 0.25 3.81
N LEU A 91 11.43 -0.03 2.58
CA LEU A 91 11.15 -1.30 1.93
C LEU A 91 11.73 -2.47 2.72
N LYS A 92 12.91 -2.31 3.28
CA LYS A 92 13.52 -3.34 4.13
C LYS A 92 12.67 -3.66 5.35
N VAL A 93 12.11 -2.62 5.98
CA VAL A 93 11.24 -2.81 7.14
C VAL A 93 9.96 -3.53 6.72
N LEU A 94 9.35 -3.09 5.64
CA LEU A 94 8.10 -3.69 5.16
C LEU A 94 8.28 -5.17 4.79
N LYS A 95 9.41 -5.52 4.20
CA LYS A 95 9.70 -6.90 3.81
C LYS A 95 9.77 -7.88 4.98
N LYS A 96 9.98 -7.38 6.19
CA LYS A 96 9.99 -8.22 7.38
C LYS A 96 8.60 -8.77 7.70
N TYR A 97 7.55 -8.01 7.35
CA TYR A 97 6.17 -8.32 7.73
C TYR A 97 5.28 -8.68 6.56
N SER A 98 5.69 -8.33 5.35
CA SER A 98 4.84 -8.42 4.16
C SER A 98 5.53 -9.12 3.01
N TYR A 99 4.77 -9.88 2.22
CA TYR A 99 5.21 -10.31 0.90
C TYR A 99 4.93 -9.16 -0.04
N ILE A 100 5.97 -8.63 -0.68
CA ILE A 100 5.83 -7.47 -1.55
C ILE A 100 5.82 -7.90 -3.01
N ILE A 101 4.76 -7.54 -3.73
CA ILE A 101 4.57 -7.86 -5.13
C ILE A 101 4.45 -6.57 -5.91
N GLY A 102 5.31 -6.38 -6.93
CA GLY A 102 5.23 -5.24 -7.83
C GLY A 102 4.41 -5.58 -9.06
N LEU A 103 3.51 -4.68 -9.45
CA LEU A 103 2.68 -4.83 -10.63
C LEU A 103 3.06 -3.77 -11.65
N THR A 104 3.09 -4.17 -12.94
CA THR A 104 3.30 -3.24 -14.03
C THR A 104 1.99 -3.00 -14.77
N SER A 105 1.97 -1.97 -15.61
CA SER A 105 0.80 -1.66 -16.44
C SER A 105 0.45 -2.78 -17.41
N CYS A 106 1.37 -3.70 -17.65
CA CYS A 106 1.15 -4.87 -18.51
C CYS A 106 0.63 -6.08 -17.72
N PHE A 107 0.28 -5.90 -16.48
CA PHE A 107 -0.21 -6.94 -15.57
C PHE A 107 0.79 -8.06 -15.31
N LYS A 108 2.07 -7.80 -15.49
CA LYS A 108 3.13 -8.73 -15.15
C LYS A 108 3.52 -8.55 -13.69
N LEU A 109 3.80 -9.65 -13.02
CA LEU A 109 4.25 -9.61 -11.64
C LEU A 109 5.76 -9.47 -11.56
N HIS A 110 6.23 -8.58 -10.71
CA HIS A 110 7.64 -8.41 -10.38
C HIS A 110 7.78 -8.49 -8.86
N ILE A 111 8.78 -9.22 -8.47
CA ILE A 111 9.01 -9.44 -7.03
C ILE A 111 10.31 -8.80 -6.61
#